data_56feded89b29e49463cb0dcb7ccffb01
#
_entry.id   56feded89b29e49463cb0dcb7ccffb01
#
_cell.length_a   1.000
_cell.length_b   1.000
_cell.length_c   1.000
_cell.angle_alpha   90.00
_cell.angle_beta   90.00
_cell.angle_gamma   90.00
#
_symmetry.space_group_name_H-M   'P 1'
#
loop_
_entity.id
_entity.type
_entity.pdbx_description
1 polymer ?
#
loop_
_entity_poly.entity_id
_entity_poly.type
_entity_poly.pdbx_seq_one_letter_code
_entity_poly.pdbx_strand_id
1 'polypeptide(L)'
;VIAEAGSTPVLVKVSPDAADEELREVAEFVASSNLAGLVATNTTVRREGLVTPVETVKRMGEGGVSGTPLASRSLEVLGLVRGAVGDKTVISVGGVMTGTDVQARLDAGADLVQAYTAFVYRGPFLARHIDREMA
;
A
#
# COMPACT_ATOMS: atom_id res chain seq x y z
N VAL A 1 -9.43 -3.57 20.39
CA VAL A 1 -8.09 -3.55 19.78
C VAL A 1 -7.26 -2.39 20.32
N ILE A 2 -7.68 -1.12 20.16
CA ILE A 2 -6.88 0.05 20.64
C ILE A 2 -6.68 0.00 22.16
N ALA A 3 -7.72 -0.29 22.94
CA ALA A 3 -7.65 -0.40 24.38
C ALA A 3 -6.70 -1.52 24.86
N GLU A 4 -6.58 -2.59 24.11
CA GLU A 4 -5.71 -3.74 24.42
C GLU A 4 -4.25 -3.50 23.98
N ALA A 5 -4.04 -2.63 23.00
CA ALA A 5 -2.71 -2.29 22.50
C ALA A 5 -1.88 -1.47 23.52
N GLY A 6 -2.52 -0.86 24.51
CA GLY A 6 -1.86 -0.02 25.49
C GLY A 6 -1.14 1.16 24.82
N SER A 7 0.18 1.26 24.96
CA SER A 7 0.99 2.31 24.34
C SER A 7 1.52 1.93 22.93
N THR A 8 1.22 0.73 22.42
CA THR A 8 1.69 0.30 21.10
C THR A 8 0.92 1.04 20.01
N PRO A 9 1.63 1.70 19.04
CA PRO A 9 0.98 2.37 17.92
C PRO A 9 0.22 1.37 17.04
N VAL A 10 -1.06 1.67 16.77
CA VAL A 10 -1.91 0.83 15.91
C VAL A 10 -2.22 1.58 14.62
N LEU A 11 -2.00 0.92 13.48
CA LEU A 11 -2.34 1.42 12.16
C LEU A 11 -3.43 0.56 11.51
N VAL A 12 -4.31 1.18 10.74
CA VAL A 12 -5.34 0.49 9.95
C VAL A 12 -4.82 0.26 8.54
N LYS A 13 -4.94 -0.98 8.04
CA LYS A 13 -4.57 -1.30 6.66
C LYS A 13 -5.83 -1.36 5.79
N VAL A 14 -5.86 -0.54 4.73
CA VAL A 14 -7.02 -0.42 3.85
C VAL A 14 -6.90 -1.29 2.60
N SER A 15 -8.06 -1.70 2.05
CA SER A 15 -8.14 -2.43 0.79
C SER A 15 -8.06 -1.47 -0.40
N PRO A 16 -7.33 -1.79 -1.49
CA PRO A 16 -7.36 -1.01 -2.71
C PRO A 16 -8.69 -1.13 -3.47
N ASP A 17 -9.49 -2.14 -3.11
CA ASP A 17 -10.76 -2.46 -3.78
C ASP A 17 -11.94 -1.73 -3.15
N ALA A 18 -11.76 -1.06 -2.01
CA ALA A 18 -12.76 -0.21 -1.40
C ALA A 18 -13.08 1.00 -2.30
N ALA A 19 -14.30 1.52 -2.18
CA ALA A 19 -14.70 2.73 -2.88
C ALA A 19 -13.91 3.95 -2.37
N ASP A 20 -13.69 4.93 -3.24
CA ASP A 20 -12.91 6.13 -2.89
C ASP A 20 -13.51 6.89 -1.71
N GLU A 21 -14.83 6.91 -1.62
CA GLU A 21 -15.57 7.52 -0.51
C GLU A 21 -15.30 6.79 0.82
N GLU A 22 -15.38 5.46 0.82
CA GLU A 22 -15.06 4.65 2.00
C GLU A 22 -13.61 4.85 2.47
N LEU A 23 -12.68 4.99 1.52
CA LEU A 23 -11.26 5.24 1.84
C LEU A 23 -11.08 6.61 2.51
N ARG A 24 -11.81 7.65 2.07
CA ARG A 24 -11.80 8.98 2.70
C ARG A 24 -12.40 8.93 4.08
N GLU A 25 -13.58 8.30 4.25
CA GLU A 25 -14.23 8.13 5.54
C GLU A 25 -13.35 7.42 6.57
N VAL A 26 -12.65 6.35 6.14
CA VAL A 26 -11.68 5.65 7.00
C VAL A 26 -10.52 6.56 7.38
N ALA A 27 -10.00 7.37 6.44
CA ALA A 27 -8.91 8.29 6.71
C ALA A 27 -9.33 9.41 7.68
N GLU A 28 -10.52 9.97 7.54
CA GLU A 28 -11.12 10.97 8.45
C GLU A 28 -11.34 10.38 9.85
N PHE A 29 -11.82 9.14 9.91
CA PHE A 29 -11.95 8.42 11.18
C PHE A 29 -10.59 8.25 11.86
N VAL A 30 -9.55 7.84 11.11
CA VAL A 30 -8.19 7.71 11.66
C VAL A 30 -7.67 9.07 12.14
N ALA A 31 -7.89 10.15 11.39
CA ALA A 31 -7.48 11.50 11.75
C ALA A 31 -8.04 11.93 13.12
N SER A 32 -9.31 11.61 13.38
CA SER A 32 -10.02 11.98 14.62
C SER A 32 -9.87 10.98 15.77
N SER A 33 -9.22 9.84 15.54
CA SER A 33 -9.08 8.74 16.51
C SER A 33 -7.71 8.73 17.20
N ASN A 34 -7.53 7.80 18.15
CA ASN A 34 -6.24 7.50 18.77
C ASN A 34 -5.38 6.50 17.96
N LEU A 35 -5.75 6.22 16.71
CA LEU A 35 -4.92 5.42 15.81
C LEU A 35 -3.67 6.19 15.41
N ALA A 36 -2.57 5.48 15.20
CA ALA A 36 -1.29 6.07 14.81
C ALA A 36 -1.24 6.44 13.33
N GLY A 37 -2.05 5.78 12.48
CA GLY A 37 -2.06 6.05 11.05
C GLY A 37 -2.71 4.96 10.20
N LEU A 38 -2.35 4.97 8.92
CA LEU A 38 -2.85 4.07 7.88
C LEU A 38 -1.74 3.34 7.15
N VAL A 39 -2.08 2.15 6.63
CA VAL A 39 -1.26 1.42 5.64
C VAL A 39 -2.08 1.29 4.34
N ALA A 40 -1.65 1.95 3.31
CA ALA A 40 -2.25 1.96 1.97
C ALA A 40 -1.30 1.28 0.96
N THR A 41 -1.58 0.03 0.52
CA THR A 41 -2.80 -0.76 0.65
C THR A 41 -2.54 -2.24 0.98
N ASN A 42 -3.64 -3.03 1.12
CA ASN A 42 -3.59 -4.48 1.01
C ASN A 42 -3.46 -4.90 -0.47
N THR A 43 -3.48 -6.19 -0.75
CA THR A 43 -3.57 -6.77 -2.11
C THR A 43 -4.96 -6.55 -2.70
N THR A 44 -5.10 -6.66 -4.06
CA THR A 44 -6.38 -6.54 -4.76
C THR A 44 -6.94 -7.91 -5.15
N VAL A 45 -8.25 -8.04 -5.17
CA VAL A 45 -8.94 -9.21 -5.75
C VAL A 45 -9.21 -9.03 -7.25
N ARG A 46 -8.95 -7.85 -7.80
CA ARG A 46 -9.13 -7.56 -9.23
C ARG A 46 -8.15 -8.39 -10.07
N ARG A 47 -8.60 -8.82 -11.24
CA ARG A 47 -7.84 -9.66 -12.18
C ARG A 47 -7.67 -9.01 -13.56
N GLU A 48 -8.24 -7.82 -13.76
CA GLU A 48 -8.17 -7.08 -15.01
C GLU A 48 -6.73 -6.63 -15.29
N GLY A 49 -6.35 -6.64 -16.55
CA GLY A 49 -5.04 -6.16 -17.00
C GLY A 49 -3.86 -7.09 -16.68
N LEU A 50 -4.11 -8.30 -16.16
CA LEU A 50 -3.05 -9.28 -15.96
C LEU A 50 -2.59 -9.84 -17.32
N VAL A 51 -1.26 -9.91 -17.52
CA VAL A 51 -0.66 -10.54 -18.72
C VAL A 51 -0.71 -12.07 -18.65
N THR A 52 -0.91 -12.65 -17.48
CA THR A 52 -1.04 -14.10 -17.28
C THR A 52 -2.34 -14.59 -17.91
N PRO A 53 -2.34 -15.68 -18.69
CA PRO A 53 -3.56 -16.23 -19.32
C PRO A 53 -4.65 -16.50 -18.29
N VAL A 54 -5.88 -16.14 -18.61
CA VAL A 54 -7.06 -16.23 -17.73
C VAL A 54 -7.22 -17.62 -17.12
N GLU A 55 -7.04 -18.68 -17.93
CA GLU A 55 -7.16 -20.07 -17.45
C GLU A 55 -6.06 -20.44 -16.43
N THR A 56 -4.90 -19.83 -16.53
CA THR A 56 -3.83 -20.01 -15.53
C THR A 56 -4.19 -19.28 -14.24
N VAL A 57 -4.71 -18.05 -14.33
CA VAL A 57 -5.17 -17.27 -13.17
C VAL A 57 -6.30 -18.02 -12.44
N LYS A 58 -7.28 -18.54 -13.17
CA LYS A 58 -8.37 -19.35 -12.59
C LYS A 58 -7.85 -20.58 -11.83
N ARG A 59 -6.84 -21.27 -12.37
CA ARG A 59 -6.24 -22.44 -11.71
C ARG A 59 -5.48 -22.11 -10.41
N MET A 60 -4.97 -20.88 -10.29
CA MET A 60 -4.31 -20.43 -9.06
C MET A 60 -5.30 -20.22 -7.91
N GLY A 61 -6.60 -20.17 -8.21
CA GLY A 61 -7.64 -20.01 -7.22
C GLY A 61 -7.81 -18.58 -6.72
N GLU A 62 -8.43 -18.46 -5.56
CA GLU A 62 -8.69 -17.18 -4.91
C GLU A 62 -7.45 -16.69 -4.14
N GLY A 63 -7.30 -15.39 -4.05
CA GLY A 63 -6.19 -14.74 -3.33
C GLY A 63 -5.99 -13.31 -3.80
N GLY A 64 -5.13 -12.57 -3.12
CA GLY A 64 -4.80 -11.21 -3.49
C GLY A 64 -3.71 -11.14 -4.55
N VAL A 65 -3.87 -10.27 -5.54
CA VAL A 65 -2.82 -9.90 -6.50
C VAL A 65 -1.97 -8.78 -5.90
N SER A 66 -0.66 -8.94 -5.99
CA SER A 66 0.34 -7.97 -5.54
C SER A 66 1.30 -7.60 -6.69
N GLY A 67 2.26 -6.74 -6.42
CA GLY A 67 3.27 -6.32 -7.39
C GLY A 67 2.74 -5.29 -8.38
N THR A 68 3.38 -5.21 -9.55
CA THR A 68 3.16 -4.17 -10.56
C THR A 68 1.68 -3.91 -10.92
N PRO A 69 0.80 -4.92 -11.05
CA PRO A 69 -0.61 -4.67 -11.36
C PRO A 69 -1.34 -3.77 -10.35
N LEU A 70 -0.84 -3.72 -9.10
CA LEU A 70 -1.42 -2.91 -8.03
C LEU A 70 -0.85 -1.48 -7.98
N ALA A 71 0.23 -1.18 -8.70
CA ALA A 71 1.01 0.05 -8.54
C ALA A 71 0.20 1.34 -8.70
N SER A 72 -0.57 1.46 -9.78
CA SER A 72 -1.38 2.66 -10.07
C SER A 72 -2.44 2.86 -8.97
N ARG A 73 -3.26 1.83 -8.72
CA ARG A 73 -4.35 1.94 -7.74
C ARG A 73 -3.85 2.26 -6.33
N SER A 74 -2.76 1.64 -5.90
CA SER A 74 -2.21 1.90 -4.56
C SER A 74 -1.63 3.31 -4.42
N LEU A 75 -1.13 3.91 -5.51
CA LEU A 75 -0.70 5.31 -5.53
C LEU A 75 -1.90 6.27 -5.49
N GLU A 76 -2.98 5.97 -6.22
CA GLU A 76 -4.24 6.72 -6.15
C GLU A 76 -4.81 6.71 -4.72
N VAL A 77 -4.88 5.52 -4.11
CA VAL A 77 -5.36 5.37 -2.71
C VAL A 77 -4.48 6.14 -1.73
N LEU A 78 -3.16 6.14 -1.92
CA LEU A 78 -2.26 6.96 -1.11
C LEU A 78 -2.65 8.44 -1.16
N GLY A 79 -2.89 9.00 -2.35
CA GLY A 79 -3.32 10.39 -2.52
C GLY A 79 -4.67 10.68 -1.83
N LEU A 80 -5.63 9.78 -1.97
CA LEU A 80 -6.95 9.90 -1.32
C LEU A 80 -6.83 9.93 0.20
N VAL A 81 -6.14 8.97 0.80
CA VAL A 81 -6.03 8.88 2.27
C VAL A 81 -5.14 9.98 2.83
N ARG A 82 -4.07 10.39 2.13
CA ARG A 82 -3.18 11.47 2.58
C ARG A 82 -3.92 12.81 2.69
N GLY A 83 -4.84 13.09 1.75
CA GLY A 83 -5.66 14.29 1.76
C GLY A 83 -6.64 14.39 2.95
N ALA A 84 -6.99 13.27 3.59
CA ALA A 84 -8.01 13.20 4.63
C ALA A 84 -7.48 12.83 6.02
N VAL A 85 -6.30 12.21 6.12
CA VAL A 85 -5.78 11.63 7.39
C VAL A 85 -5.06 12.64 8.30
N GLY A 86 -4.89 13.91 7.87
CA GLY A 86 -4.19 14.95 8.64
C GLY A 86 -2.71 14.59 8.88
N ASP A 87 -2.21 14.80 10.10
CA ASP A 87 -0.80 14.60 10.46
C ASP A 87 -0.49 13.14 10.88
N LYS A 88 -1.41 12.21 10.66
CA LYS A 88 -1.18 10.79 10.99
C LYS A 88 -0.22 10.14 10.02
N THR A 89 0.50 9.12 10.50
CA THR A 89 1.43 8.36 9.67
C THR A 89 0.72 7.59 8.55
N VAL A 90 1.22 7.74 7.32
CA VAL A 90 0.78 6.96 6.16
C VAL A 90 1.93 6.11 5.63
N ILE A 91 1.74 4.78 5.67
CA ILE A 91 2.67 3.82 5.10
C ILE A 91 2.13 3.39 3.73
N SER A 92 2.87 3.67 2.66
CA SER A 92 2.47 3.23 1.31
C SER A 92 3.02 1.85 0.99
N VAL A 93 2.18 0.98 0.43
CA VAL A 93 2.56 -0.36 -0.04
C VAL A 93 1.68 -0.81 -1.21
N GLY A 94 2.26 -1.54 -2.13
CA GLY A 94 1.59 -2.10 -3.31
C GLY A 94 2.24 -1.65 -4.62
N GLY A 95 2.80 -2.59 -5.36
CA GLY A 95 3.42 -2.33 -6.66
C GLY A 95 4.75 -1.58 -6.64
N VAL A 96 5.37 -1.42 -5.47
CA VAL A 96 6.70 -0.80 -5.34
C VAL A 96 7.77 -1.80 -5.77
N MET A 97 8.46 -1.51 -6.86
CA MET A 97 9.46 -2.39 -7.47
C MET A 97 10.85 -1.74 -7.57
N THR A 98 10.94 -0.41 -7.66
CA THR A 98 12.15 0.37 -7.95
C THR A 98 12.29 1.57 -7.03
N GLY A 99 13.46 2.22 -7.05
CA GLY A 99 13.69 3.49 -6.36
C GLY A 99 12.78 4.62 -6.85
N THR A 100 12.49 4.64 -8.16
CA THR A 100 11.53 5.59 -8.74
C THR A 100 10.12 5.42 -8.16
N ASP A 101 9.68 4.16 -7.93
CA ASP A 101 8.38 3.90 -7.30
C ASP A 101 8.39 4.40 -5.84
N VAL A 102 9.48 4.19 -5.12
CA VAL A 102 9.63 4.70 -3.75
C VAL A 102 9.55 6.23 -3.73
N GLN A 103 10.32 6.90 -4.60
CA GLN A 103 10.31 8.36 -4.68
C GLN A 103 8.91 8.89 -4.97
N ALA A 104 8.21 8.31 -5.94
CA ALA A 104 6.83 8.71 -6.26
C ALA A 104 5.86 8.58 -5.07
N ARG A 105 6.07 7.59 -4.19
CA ARG A 105 5.27 7.44 -2.96
C ARG A 105 5.59 8.49 -1.92
N LEU A 106 6.87 8.81 -1.73
CA LEU A 106 7.31 9.86 -0.81
C LEU A 106 6.81 11.23 -1.29
N ASP A 107 6.93 11.52 -2.58
CA ASP A 107 6.43 12.76 -3.19
C ASP A 107 4.90 12.89 -3.08
N ALA A 108 4.18 11.77 -3.09
CA ALA A 108 2.74 11.72 -2.86
C ALA A 108 2.35 11.80 -1.37
N GLY A 109 3.30 11.98 -0.47
CA GLY A 109 3.08 12.23 0.96
C GLY A 109 3.07 10.98 1.84
N ALA A 110 3.64 9.85 1.40
CA ALA A 110 3.88 8.72 2.30
C ALA A 110 5.03 9.05 3.26
N ASP A 111 4.86 8.71 4.54
CA ASP A 111 5.93 8.83 5.54
C ASP A 111 6.90 7.65 5.47
N LEU A 112 6.39 6.48 5.11
CA LEU A 112 7.16 5.24 4.94
C LEU A 112 6.65 4.46 3.72
N VAL A 113 7.54 3.65 3.13
CA VAL A 113 7.22 2.80 1.99
C VAL A 113 7.58 1.34 2.30
N GLN A 114 6.66 0.43 1.98
CA GLN A 114 6.88 -1.02 2.09
C GLN A 114 6.90 -1.66 0.71
N ALA A 115 7.79 -2.63 0.52
CA ALA A 115 7.87 -3.47 -0.66
C ALA A 115 7.94 -4.95 -0.26
N TYR A 116 7.08 -5.79 -0.87
CA TYR A 116 7.09 -7.24 -0.64
C TYR A 116 7.42 -8.00 -1.92
N THR A 117 6.64 -7.83 -2.98
CA THR A 117 6.85 -8.54 -4.26
C THR A 117 8.22 -8.24 -4.86
N ALA A 118 8.69 -7.00 -4.77
CA ALA A 118 10.03 -6.63 -5.19
C ALA A 118 11.12 -7.42 -4.44
N PHE A 119 10.92 -7.64 -3.12
CA PHE A 119 11.86 -8.44 -2.33
C PHE A 119 11.95 -9.89 -2.84
N VAL A 120 10.80 -10.49 -3.21
CA VAL A 120 10.76 -11.85 -3.77
C VAL A 120 11.57 -11.95 -5.07
N TYR A 121 11.46 -10.96 -5.97
CA TYR A 121 12.10 -10.99 -7.28
C TYR A 121 13.53 -10.43 -7.28
N ARG A 122 13.85 -9.47 -6.42
CA ARG A 122 15.13 -8.75 -6.39
C ARG A 122 16.05 -9.18 -5.23
N GLY A 123 15.52 -10.02 -4.32
CA GLY A 123 16.28 -10.64 -3.24
C GLY A 123 16.53 -9.75 -2.02
N PRO A 124 17.33 -10.25 -1.06
CA PRO A 124 17.48 -9.65 0.27
C PRO A 124 18.18 -8.30 0.28
N PHE A 125 18.84 -7.93 -0.80
CA PHE A 125 19.53 -6.63 -0.93
C PHE A 125 18.64 -5.54 -1.54
N LEU A 126 17.31 -5.78 -1.66
CA LEU A 126 16.36 -4.85 -2.26
C LEU A 126 16.50 -3.42 -1.73
N ALA A 127 16.54 -3.24 -0.41
CA ALA A 127 16.65 -1.91 0.20
C ALA A 127 17.90 -1.15 -0.27
N ARG A 128 19.05 -1.85 -0.35
CA ARG A 128 20.28 -1.27 -0.85
C ARG A 128 20.24 -0.94 -2.36
N HIS A 129 19.51 -1.75 -3.14
CA HIS A 129 19.33 -1.46 -4.57
C HIS A 129 18.45 -0.23 -4.75
N ILE A 130 17.34 -0.13 -4.02
CA ILE A 130 16.45 1.03 -4.03
C ILE A 130 17.20 2.30 -3.62
N ASP A 131 17.95 2.26 -2.53
CA ASP A 131 18.76 3.39 -2.06
C ASP A 131 19.71 3.92 -3.13
N ARG A 132 20.38 3.02 -3.87
CA ARG A 132 21.25 3.39 -4.98
C ARG A 132 20.51 3.93 -6.21
N GLU A 133 19.27 3.51 -6.42
CA GLU A 133 18.43 3.98 -7.52
C GLU A 133 17.85 5.37 -7.24
N MET A 134 17.82 5.79 -5.98
CA MET A 134 17.33 7.09 -5.53
C MET A 134 18.46 8.13 -5.36
N ALA A 135 19.73 7.70 -5.34
CA ALA A 135 20.90 8.58 -5.19
C ALA A 135 21.27 9.25 -6.51
#